data_e42f4fbab8814aae488587be3754f332
#
_entry.id   e42f4fbab8814aae488587be3754f332
#
_cell.length_a   1.000
_cell.length_b   1.000
_cell.length_c   1.000
_cell.angle_alpha   90.00
_cell.angle_beta   90.00
_cell.angle_gamma   90.00
#
_symmetry.space_group_name_H-M   'P 1'
#
loop_
_entity.id
_entity.type
_entity.pdbx_description
1 polymer ?
#
loop_
_entity_poly.entity_id
_entity_poly.type
_entity_poly.pdbx_seq_one_letter_code
_entity_poly.pdbx_strand_id
1 'polypeptide(L)' 'MKAILNTWRIDDEWWRKPISRLYYLVEFTNGSRLTVFRDVLTGKWYRQNWV' A
#
# COMPACT_ATOMS: atom_id res chain seq x y z
N MET A 1 -4.15 14.41 -0.92
CA MET A 1 -3.88 13.34 -1.88
C MET A 1 -4.59 13.65 -3.17
N LYS A 2 -3.89 13.64 -4.26
CA LYS A 2 -4.49 14.07 -5.51
C LYS A 2 -4.45 13.02 -6.60
N ALA A 3 -3.44 12.18 -6.62
CA ALA A 3 -3.32 11.24 -7.70
C ALA A 3 -2.72 9.93 -7.22
N ILE A 4 -3.23 8.84 -7.74
CA ILE A 4 -2.62 7.53 -7.55
C ILE A 4 -1.74 7.30 -8.76
N LEU A 5 -0.43 7.26 -8.53
CA LEU A 5 0.53 7.11 -9.60
C LEU A 5 0.70 5.66 -10.00
N ASN A 6 0.55 4.76 -9.06
CA ASN A 6 0.75 3.35 -9.32
C ASN A 6 -0.01 2.53 -8.31
N THR A 7 -0.40 1.33 -8.70
CA THR A 7 -1.09 0.40 -7.82
C THR A 7 -0.59 -0.99 -8.15
N TRP A 8 -0.27 -1.75 -7.11
CA TRP A 8 0.11 -3.14 -7.30
C TRP A 8 -0.36 -3.96 -6.12
N ARG A 9 -0.50 -5.24 -6.36
CA ARG A 9 -1.02 -6.16 -5.36
C ARG A 9 0.04 -7.22 -5.06
N ILE A 10 0.21 -7.50 -3.79
CA ILE A 10 1.09 -8.56 -3.33
C ILE A 10 0.24 -9.59 -2.63
N ASP A 11 0.20 -10.79 -3.20
CA ASP A 11 -0.42 -11.94 -2.60
C ASP A 11 0.67 -12.95 -2.34
N ASP A 12 0.90 -13.24 -1.08
CA ASP A 12 1.94 -14.18 -0.71
C ASP A 12 1.43 -15.06 0.39
N GLU A 13 1.97 -16.25 0.46
CA GLU A 13 1.65 -17.17 1.53
C GLU A 13 2.95 -17.54 2.20
N TRP A 14 3.14 -17.00 3.37
CA TRP A 14 4.36 -17.26 4.11
C TRP A 14 4.03 -18.17 5.27
N TRP A 15 4.49 -19.43 5.15
CA TRP A 15 4.28 -20.45 6.16
C TRP A 15 2.81 -20.71 6.39
N ARG A 16 1.93 -20.41 6.50
CA ARG A 16 0.52 -20.64 6.75
C ARG A 16 -0.25 -19.36 6.98
N LYS A 17 0.44 -18.24 6.81
CA LYS A 17 -0.23 -16.97 6.97
C LYS A 17 -0.31 -16.30 5.62
N PRO A 18 -1.46 -16.33 4.99
CA PRO A 18 -1.60 -15.64 3.72
C PRO A 18 -1.44 -14.14 3.93
N ILE A 19 -0.71 -13.52 3.02
CA ILE A 19 -0.54 -12.09 3.01
C ILE A 19 -1.16 -11.57 1.74
N SER A 20 -2.10 -10.65 1.90
CA SER A 20 -2.73 -10.03 0.76
C SER A 20 -2.77 -8.54 1.02
N ARG A 21 -2.03 -7.78 0.22
CA ARG A 21 -1.89 -6.35 0.39
C ARG A 21 -2.03 -5.66 -0.94
N LEU A 22 -2.70 -4.53 -0.91
CA LEU A 22 -2.89 -3.70 -2.08
C LEU A 22 -2.15 -2.40 -1.84
N TYR A 23 -1.13 -2.15 -2.65
CA TYR A 23 -0.25 -1.01 -2.48
C TYR A 23 -0.63 0.10 -3.43
N TYR A 24 -0.50 1.33 -2.96
CA TYR A 24 -0.78 2.52 -3.75
C TYR A 24 0.38 3.50 -3.58
N LEU A 25 0.88 3.99 -4.68
CA LEU A 25 1.79 5.13 -4.67
C LEU A 25 0.98 6.37 -4.98
N VAL A 26 0.91 7.28 -4.02
CA VAL A 26 0.09 8.48 -4.16
C VAL A 26 0.97 9.72 -4.19
N GLU A 27 0.52 10.72 -4.90
CA GLU A 27 1.20 12.00 -4.98
C GLU A 27 0.29 13.08 -4.43
N PHE A 28 0.87 13.95 -3.63
CA PHE A 28 0.15 15.08 -3.07
C PHE A 28 0.37 16.31 -3.92
N THR A 29 -0.45 17.34 -3.66
CA THR A 29 -0.39 18.59 -4.44
C THR A 29 0.95 19.29 -4.33
N ASN A 30 1.68 19.08 -3.24
CA ASN A 30 2.98 19.72 -3.05
C ASN A 30 4.14 18.93 -3.69
N GLY A 31 3.82 17.88 -4.43
CA GLY A 31 4.85 17.06 -5.08
C GLY A 31 5.38 15.93 -4.22
N SER A 32 4.95 15.82 -2.99
CA SER A 32 5.37 14.73 -2.12
C SER A 32 4.70 13.43 -2.54
N ARG A 33 5.40 12.33 -2.33
CA ARG A 33 4.87 11.00 -2.63
C ARG A 33 4.88 10.15 -1.39
N LEU A 34 3.90 9.28 -1.31
CA LEU A 34 3.74 8.40 -0.17
C LEU A 34 3.24 7.05 -0.65
N THR A 35 3.81 5.99 -0.10
CA THR A 35 3.32 4.64 -0.35
C THR A 35 2.44 4.22 0.82
N VAL A 36 1.23 3.84 0.51
CA VAL A 36 0.29 3.29 1.49
C VAL A 36 -0.14 1.92 1.02
N PHE A 37 -0.54 1.09 1.94
CA PHE A 37 -1.11 -0.19 1.55
C PHE A 37 -2.30 -0.52 2.43
N ARG A 38 -3.19 -1.29 1.85
CA ARG A 38 -4.34 -1.81 2.55
C ARG A 38 -4.16 -3.30 2.73
N ASP A 39 -4.29 -3.74 3.97
CA ASP A 39 -4.34 -5.17 4.24
C ASP A 39 -5.72 -5.67 3.85
N VAL A 40 -5.78 -6.49 2.81
CA VAL A 40 -7.05 -6.95 2.26
C VAL A 40 -7.78 -7.86 3.26
N LEU A 41 -7.03 -8.57 4.08
CA LEU A 41 -7.62 -9.51 5.02
C LEU A 41 -8.29 -8.81 6.20
N THR A 42 -7.71 -7.74 6.69
CA THR A 42 -8.24 -7.00 7.82
C THR A 42 -8.99 -5.74 7.41
N GLY A 43 -8.75 -5.26 6.20
CA GLY A 43 -9.34 -4.03 5.71
C GLY A 43 -8.70 -2.76 6.26
N LYS A 44 -7.60 -2.89 6.94
CA LYS A 44 -6.93 -1.74 7.55
C LYS A 44 -5.92 -1.13 6.61
N TRP A 45 -5.70 0.17 6.76
CA TRP A 45 -4.75 0.92 5.96
C TRP A 45 -3.50 1.17 6.76
N TYR A 46 -2.35 1.11 6.08
CA TYR A 46 -1.05 1.35 6.67
C TYR A 46 -0.25 2.26 5.77
N ARG A 47 0.63 3.03 6.38
CA ARG A 47 1.54 3.88 5.65
C ARG A 47 2.92 3.25 5.72
N GLN A 48 3.55 3.13 4.57
CA GLN A 48 4.90 2.61 4.53
C GLN A 48 5.87 3.77 4.69
N ASN A 49 6.68 3.70 5.73
CA ASN A 49 7.66 4.73 5.98
C ASN A 49 9.01 4.27 5.49
N TRP A 50 9.69 5.15 4.79
CA TRP A 50 11.07 4.94 4.40
C TRP A 50 11.95 5.67 5.40
N VAL A 51 12.90 4.98 5.94
CA VAL A 51 13.81 5.58 6.90
C VAL A 51 15.15 5.81 6.25
#